data_a9e07761979b0153653a9ea101562f99
#
_entry.id   a9e07761979b0153653a9ea101562f99
#
_cell.length_a   1.000
_cell.length_b   1.000
_cell.length_c   1.000
_cell.angle_alpha   90.00
_cell.angle_beta   90.00
_cell.angle_gamma   90.00
#
_symmetry.space_group_name_H-M   'P 1'
#
loop_
_entity.id
_entity.type
_entity.pdbx_description
1 polymer ?
#
loop_
_entity_poly.entity_id
_entity_poly.type
_entity_poly.pdbx_seq_one_letter_code
_entity_poly.pdbx_strand_id
1 'polypeptide(L)'
;MLLPPKSIAFARHDAANVIMDYIIIVAGGKGMRMGADIPKQFLLLGGRPILMRTMEQFYNYSADLQLIVVLPKAQQHHWKQLCNDYNFTIPHCIVDGGQTRFDSCKHGLAAIPAGESGVVGIHDGVRPFVTPDLIDRCFTAAREHAAALPALLPHDSLCHVGQNGEARHVPREQYRLAQTPQVFDIALLRRAYQQPFQDRFTDDASVVEALGEPITLVEGTRENIKITTPFDLKVAETLL
;
A
#
# COMPACT_ATOMS: atom_id res chain seq x y z
N MET A 1 12.48 -14.06 30.94
CA MET A 1 11.85 -14.97 29.95
C MET A 1 10.62 -14.23 29.43
N LEU A 2 10.78 -13.42 28.36
CA LEU A 2 9.72 -12.62 27.78
C LEU A 2 8.96 -13.49 26.76
N LEU A 3 7.65 -13.53 26.90
CA LEU A 3 6.76 -14.25 26.00
C LEU A 3 6.83 -13.64 24.60
N PRO A 4 6.85 -14.44 23.51
CA PRO A 4 6.82 -13.92 22.15
C PRO A 4 5.49 -13.18 21.91
N PRO A 5 5.47 -12.12 21.06
CA PRO A 5 4.23 -11.43 20.73
C PRO A 5 3.28 -12.43 20.10
N LYS A 6 2.11 -12.57 20.70
CA LYS A 6 1.01 -13.39 20.17
C LYS A 6 0.64 -12.81 18.80
N SER A 7 0.46 -13.67 17.80
CA SER A 7 -0.26 -13.31 16.57
C SER A 7 -1.62 -12.78 17.02
N ILE A 8 -1.82 -11.48 16.89
CA ILE A 8 -3.09 -10.85 17.26
C ILE A 8 -4.04 -11.15 16.10
N ALA A 9 -4.85 -12.21 16.28
CA ALA A 9 -6.11 -12.28 15.58
C ALA A 9 -6.96 -11.11 16.10
N PHE A 10 -7.52 -10.30 15.20
CA PHE A 10 -8.38 -9.20 15.61
C PHE A 10 -9.46 -9.71 16.56
N ALA A 11 -9.51 -9.13 17.78
CA ALA A 11 -10.52 -9.48 18.77
C ALA A 11 -11.90 -9.17 18.17
N ARG A 12 -12.84 -10.13 18.22
CA ARG A 12 -14.25 -9.87 17.89
C ARG A 12 -14.77 -8.87 18.93
N HIS A 13 -15.07 -7.67 18.47
CA HIS A 13 -15.85 -6.72 19.26
C HIS A 13 -17.33 -7.06 19.05
N ASP A 14 -17.93 -7.71 20.06
CA ASP A 14 -19.38 -7.76 20.20
C ASP A 14 -19.83 -6.40 20.73
N ALA A 15 -20.18 -5.47 19.86
CA ALA A 15 -21.11 -4.36 20.13
C ALA A 15 -21.27 -3.45 18.89
N ALA A 16 -22.51 -3.16 18.52
CA ALA A 16 -22.99 -2.06 17.68
C ALA A 16 -22.06 -1.58 16.56
N ASN A 17 -22.31 -2.01 15.36
CA ASN A 17 -21.86 -1.49 14.03
C ASN A 17 -20.74 -0.42 14.05
N VAL A 18 -19.60 -0.71 14.67
CA VAL A 18 -18.42 0.15 14.56
C VAL A 18 -17.85 -0.09 13.17
N ILE A 19 -17.95 0.92 12.31
CA ILE A 19 -17.31 0.89 10.98
C ILE A 19 -15.80 0.90 11.23
N MET A 20 -15.12 -0.17 10.82
CA MET A 20 -13.66 -0.30 10.97
C MET A 20 -12.99 -0.06 9.63
N ASP A 21 -11.99 0.81 9.64
CA ASP A 21 -11.15 1.05 8.47
C ASP A 21 -9.87 0.22 8.53
N TYR A 22 -9.39 -0.17 7.37
CA TYR A 22 -8.24 -1.04 7.22
C TYR A 22 -7.19 -0.44 6.30
N ILE A 23 -5.94 -0.78 6.54
CA ILE A 23 -4.84 -0.53 5.60
C ILE A 23 -4.04 -1.82 5.38
N ILE A 24 -3.94 -2.23 4.13
CA ILE A 24 -3.10 -3.36 3.69
C ILE A 24 -1.81 -2.78 3.15
N ILE A 25 -0.71 -3.03 3.84
CA ILE A 25 0.63 -2.58 3.44
C ILE A 25 1.34 -3.73 2.74
N VAL A 26 1.51 -3.61 1.42
CA VAL A 26 2.13 -4.65 0.60
C VAL A 26 3.65 -4.45 0.55
N ALA A 27 4.38 -5.39 1.10
CA ALA A 27 5.83 -5.33 1.25
C ALA A 27 6.55 -6.58 0.70
N GLY A 28 6.06 -7.14 -0.42
CA GLY A 28 6.53 -8.40 -1.02
C GLY A 28 7.60 -8.29 -2.09
N GLY A 29 8.07 -7.09 -2.43
CA GLY A 29 9.02 -6.88 -3.52
C GLY A 29 10.40 -7.51 -3.26
N LYS A 30 10.92 -8.29 -4.23
CA LYS A 30 12.25 -8.93 -4.15
C LYS A 30 13.42 -7.94 -4.19
N GLY A 31 13.17 -6.64 -4.45
CA GLY A 31 14.20 -5.59 -4.39
C GLY A 31 15.38 -5.74 -5.37
N MET A 32 15.27 -6.57 -6.42
CA MET A 32 16.39 -6.89 -7.34
C MET A 32 17.08 -5.65 -7.94
N ARG A 33 16.35 -4.55 -8.12
CA ARG A 33 16.88 -3.27 -8.63
C ARG A 33 17.72 -2.49 -7.62
N MET A 34 17.71 -2.89 -6.35
CA MET A 34 18.48 -2.23 -5.28
C MET A 34 19.91 -2.76 -5.17
N GLY A 35 20.23 -3.94 -5.77
CA GLY A 35 21.55 -4.56 -5.68
C GLY A 35 21.97 -4.94 -4.26
N ALA A 36 21.04 -4.98 -3.30
CA ALA A 36 21.31 -5.30 -1.91
C ALA A 36 20.80 -6.71 -1.58
N ASP A 37 21.52 -7.42 -0.71
CA ASP A 37 21.10 -8.75 -0.21
C ASP A 37 19.87 -8.69 0.70
N ILE A 38 19.55 -7.48 1.21
CA ILE A 38 18.42 -7.23 2.10
C ILE A 38 17.23 -6.70 1.27
N PRO A 39 16.01 -7.25 1.46
CA PRO A 39 14.81 -6.72 0.82
C PRO A 39 14.60 -5.24 1.10
N LYS A 40 14.28 -4.45 0.06
CA LYS A 40 14.25 -2.98 0.10
C LYS A 40 13.38 -2.38 1.21
N GLN A 41 12.29 -3.06 1.59
CA GLN A 41 11.41 -2.61 2.68
C GLN A 41 12.07 -2.63 4.06
N PHE A 42 13.16 -3.36 4.20
CA PHE A 42 13.96 -3.46 5.44
C PHE A 42 15.23 -2.60 5.42
N LEU A 43 15.54 -1.95 4.29
CA LEU A 43 16.62 -0.98 4.23
C LEU A 43 16.35 0.16 5.20
N LEU A 44 17.43 0.69 5.75
CA LEU A 44 17.34 1.79 6.70
C LEU A 44 17.20 3.13 5.95
N LEU A 45 16.29 3.94 6.45
CA LEU A 45 16.10 5.33 6.07
C LEU A 45 16.17 6.16 7.36
N GLY A 46 17.20 7.00 7.50
CA GLY A 46 17.43 7.73 8.75
C GLY A 46 17.50 6.80 9.97
N GLY A 47 18.24 5.69 9.87
CA GLY A 47 18.43 4.72 10.96
C GLY A 47 17.25 3.82 11.30
N ARG A 48 16.14 3.84 10.54
CA ARG A 48 14.92 3.04 10.80
C ARG A 48 14.46 2.32 9.54
N PRO A 49 14.01 1.05 9.59
CA PRO A 49 13.50 0.33 8.42
C PRO A 49 12.38 1.10 7.69
N ILE A 50 12.43 1.14 6.35
CA ILE A 50 11.45 1.86 5.52
C ILE A 50 10.03 1.41 5.85
N LEU A 51 9.80 0.10 6.00
CA LEU A 51 8.48 -0.44 6.31
C LEU A 51 7.94 0.08 7.65
N MET A 52 8.79 0.21 8.67
CA MET A 52 8.38 0.78 9.97
C MET A 52 7.93 2.23 9.82
N ARG A 53 8.71 3.05 9.09
CA ARG A 53 8.34 4.44 8.81
C ARG A 53 7.01 4.54 8.06
N THR A 54 6.80 3.67 7.08
CA THR A 54 5.52 3.60 6.36
C THR A 54 4.36 3.29 7.30
N MET A 55 4.51 2.30 8.18
CA MET A 55 3.46 1.91 9.13
C MET A 55 3.19 3.01 10.17
N GLU A 56 4.22 3.71 10.59
CA GLU A 56 4.12 4.85 11.53
C GLU A 56 3.24 5.96 10.97
N GLN A 57 3.28 6.25 9.66
CA GLN A 57 2.42 7.27 9.06
C GLN A 57 0.93 6.93 9.23
N PHE A 58 0.55 5.68 9.01
CA PHE A 58 -0.82 5.24 9.16
C PHE A 58 -1.26 5.17 10.63
N TYR A 59 -0.41 4.71 11.51
CA TYR A 59 -0.70 4.68 12.94
C TYR A 59 -0.81 6.08 13.54
N ASN A 60 0.02 7.03 13.10
CA ASN A 60 -0.05 8.43 13.51
C ASN A 60 -1.29 9.15 12.94
N TYR A 61 -1.80 8.73 11.77
CA TYR A 61 -3.07 9.21 11.24
C TYR A 61 -4.25 8.76 12.13
N SER A 62 -4.31 7.47 12.45
CA SER A 62 -5.31 6.92 13.36
C SER A 62 -4.81 5.64 14.01
N ALA A 63 -4.79 5.61 15.35
CA ALA A 63 -4.47 4.40 16.13
C ALA A 63 -5.56 3.31 16.03
N ASP A 64 -6.77 3.66 15.61
CA ASP A 64 -7.89 2.74 15.41
C ASP A 64 -7.84 2.04 14.04
N LEU A 65 -7.04 2.57 13.11
CA LEU A 65 -6.86 1.98 11.79
C LEU A 65 -6.21 0.60 11.90
N GLN A 66 -6.85 -0.42 11.32
CA GLN A 66 -6.36 -1.79 11.41
C GLN A 66 -5.27 -2.04 10.36
N LEU A 67 -4.04 -2.29 10.81
CA LEU A 67 -2.88 -2.49 9.94
C LEU A 67 -2.71 -3.98 9.59
N ILE A 68 -2.68 -4.30 8.30
CA ILE A 68 -2.38 -5.63 7.74
C ILE A 68 -1.12 -5.51 6.90
N VAL A 69 -0.06 -6.21 7.28
CA VAL A 69 1.21 -6.22 6.56
C VAL A 69 1.34 -7.52 5.78
N VAL A 70 1.47 -7.41 4.46
CA VAL A 70 1.63 -8.57 3.57
C VAL A 70 3.10 -8.73 3.24
N LEU A 71 3.70 -9.83 3.73
CA LEU A 71 5.11 -10.16 3.56
C LEU A 71 5.29 -11.58 3.01
N PRO A 72 6.29 -11.82 2.14
CA PRO A 72 6.70 -13.17 1.81
C PRO A 72 6.99 -13.99 3.08
N LYS A 73 6.53 -15.22 3.15
CA LYS A 73 6.69 -16.08 4.33
C LYS A 73 8.14 -16.17 4.82
N ALA A 74 9.08 -16.25 3.88
CA ALA A 74 10.51 -16.30 4.19
C ALA A 74 11.04 -15.03 4.88
N GLN A 75 10.35 -13.90 4.78
CA GLN A 75 10.78 -12.61 5.34
C GLN A 75 10.13 -12.30 6.69
N GLN A 76 9.09 -13.03 7.09
CA GLN A 76 8.33 -12.73 8.31
C GLN A 76 9.13 -12.94 9.59
N HIS A 77 10.03 -13.93 9.61
CA HIS A 77 10.92 -14.14 10.77
C HIS A 77 11.85 -12.94 10.95
N HIS A 78 12.48 -12.48 9.87
CA HIS A 78 13.34 -11.30 9.89
C HIS A 78 12.57 -10.03 10.30
N TRP A 79 11.35 -9.84 9.79
CA TRP A 79 10.49 -8.73 10.21
C TRP A 79 10.21 -8.74 11.72
N LYS A 80 9.87 -9.90 12.29
CA LYS A 80 9.64 -10.04 13.74
C LYS A 80 10.90 -9.73 14.56
N GLN A 81 12.07 -10.12 14.08
CA GLN A 81 13.33 -9.78 14.70
C GLN A 81 13.57 -8.26 14.66
N LEU A 82 13.38 -7.61 13.52
CA LEU A 82 13.47 -6.15 13.42
C LEU A 82 12.50 -5.44 14.36
N CYS A 83 11.26 -5.92 14.50
CA CYS A 83 10.31 -5.34 15.46
C CYS A 83 10.84 -5.39 16.90
N ASN A 84 11.50 -6.48 17.30
CA ASN A 84 12.13 -6.59 18.61
C ASN A 84 13.34 -5.65 18.74
N ASP A 85 14.23 -5.63 17.74
CA ASP A 85 15.47 -4.85 17.76
C ASP A 85 15.19 -3.34 17.82
N TYR A 86 14.11 -2.88 17.17
CA TYR A 86 13.70 -1.47 17.15
C TYR A 86 12.59 -1.11 18.15
N ASN A 87 12.20 -2.04 19.06
CA ASN A 87 11.06 -1.87 19.97
C ASN A 87 9.81 -1.36 19.25
N PHE A 88 9.51 -1.94 18.07
CA PHE A 88 8.37 -1.56 17.25
C PHE A 88 7.09 -2.21 17.79
N THR A 89 6.24 -1.42 18.43
CA THR A 89 5.06 -1.89 19.17
C THR A 89 3.72 -1.59 18.48
N ILE A 90 3.73 -0.98 17.28
CA ILE A 90 2.50 -0.70 16.54
C ILE A 90 1.77 -2.02 16.25
N PRO A 91 0.50 -2.16 16.69
CA PRO A 91 -0.29 -3.36 16.45
C PRO A 91 -0.50 -3.60 14.96
N HIS A 92 -0.26 -4.81 14.48
CA HIS A 92 -0.51 -5.19 13.09
C HIS A 92 -0.67 -6.69 12.91
N CYS A 93 -1.44 -7.07 11.89
CA CYS A 93 -1.55 -8.46 11.44
C CYS A 93 -0.53 -8.72 10.34
N ILE A 94 0.15 -9.89 10.36
CA ILE A 94 1.07 -10.31 9.30
C ILE A 94 0.40 -11.40 8.48
N VAL A 95 0.39 -11.21 7.15
CA VAL A 95 -0.22 -12.11 6.17
C VAL A 95 0.81 -12.59 5.16
N ASP A 96 0.70 -13.84 4.72
CA ASP A 96 1.59 -14.40 3.68
C ASP A 96 1.36 -13.69 2.34
N GLY A 97 2.45 -13.24 1.70
CA GLY A 97 2.42 -12.76 0.33
C GLY A 97 2.12 -13.88 -0.66
N GLY A 98 1.55 -13.52 -1.80
CA GLY A 98 1.29 -14.42 -2.92
C GLY A 98 2.41 -14.41 -3.98
N GLN A 99 2.16 -15.11 -5.10
CA GLN A 99 3.11 -15.16 -6.22
C GLN A 99 3.20 -13.81 -6.97
N THR A 100 2.08 -13.12 -7.08
CA THR A 100 1.97 -11.80 -7.71
C THR A 100 1.60 -10.74 -6.67
N ARG A 101 1.66 -9.45 -7.09
CA ARG A 101 1.12 -8.35 -6.26
C ARG A 101 -0.38 -8.52 -6.04
N PHE A 102 -1.11 -8.94 -7.09
CA PHE A 102 -2.54 -9.22 -7.02
C PHE A 102 -2.84 -10.28 -5.96
N ASP A 103 -2.15 -11.43 -5.95
CA ASP A 103 -2.35 -12.48 -4.94
C ASP A 103 -2.03 -11.95 -3.53
N SER A 104 -0.99 -11.15 -3.39
CA SER A 104 -0.62 -10.54 -2.11
C SER A 104 -1.72 -9.62 -1.57
N CYS A 105 -2.28 -8.76 -2.41
CA CYS A 105 -3.42 -7.89 -2.04
C CYS A 105 -4.66 -8.74 -1.69
N LYS A 106 -4.95 -9.77 -2.47
CA LYS A 106 -6.04 -10.71 -2.22
C LYS A 106 -5.92 -11.41 -0.86
N HIS A 107 -4.70 -11.83 -0.49
CA HIS A 107 -4.44 -12.43 0.82
C HIS A 107 -4.64 -11.42 1.96
N GLY A 108 -4.14 -10.18 1.79
CA GLY A 108 -4.38 -9.11 2.75
C GLY A 108 -5.88 -8.82 2.94
N LEU A 109 -6.63 -8.75 1.84
CA LEU A 109 -8.06 -8.52 1.87
C LEU A 109 -8.84 -9.67 2.54
N ALA A 110 -8.37 -10.91 2.36
CA ALA A 110 -8.96 -12.10 3.01
C ALA A 110 -8.75 -12.11 4.54
N ALA A 111 -7.77 -11.36 5.06
CA ALA A 111 -7.55 -11.25 6.50
C ALA A 111 -8.55 -10.30 7.20
N ILE A 112 -9.26 -9.47 6.45
CA ILE A 112 -10.37 -8.66 6.99
C ILE A 112 -11.55 -9.60 7.29
N PRO A 113 -12.11 -9.60 8.52
CA PRO A 113 -13.21 -10.49 8.88
C PRO A 113 -14.42 -10.38 7.92
N ALA A 114 -15.10 -11.49 7.69
CA ALA A 114 -16.31 -11.50 6.87
C ALA A 114 -17.40 -10.65 7.54
N GLY A 115 -18.13 -9.87 6.72
CA GLY A 115 -19.21 -9.01 7.22
C GLY A 115 -18.75 -7.62 7.67
N GLU A 116 -17.44 -7.36 7.73
CA GLU A 116 -16.94 -6.00 7.96
C GLU A 116 -17.37 -5.03 6.84
N SER A 117 -17.76 -3.85 7.26
CA SER A 117 -18.09 -2.69 6.41
C SER A 117 -17.10 -1.57 6.67
N GLY A 118 -17.02 -0.60 5.76
CA GLY A 118 -16.08 0.51 5.81
C GLY A 118 -15.17 0.50 4.61
N VAL A 119 -14.02 1.15 4.73
CA VAL A 119 -13.06 1.29 3.63
C VAL A 119 -11.74 0.61 3.95
N VAL A 120 -11.06 0.16 2.91
CA VAL A 120 -9.73 -0.44 3.00
C VAL A 120 -8.79 0.23 2.01
N GLY A 121 -7.66 0.72 2.52
CA GLY A 121 -6.56 1.20 1.70
C GLY A 121 -5.57 0.08 1.36
N ILE A 122 -4.97 0.14 0.18
CA ILE A 122 -3.80 -0.67 -0.19
C ILE A 122 -2.64 0.28 -0.43
N HIS A 123 -1.53 0.03 0.26
CA HIS A 123 -0.36 0.91 0.23
C HIS A 123 0.94 0.16 -0.01
N ASP A 124 1.83 0.76 -0.78
CA ASP A 124 3.18 0.23 -0.97
C ASP A 124 4.02 0.40 0.30
N GLY A 125 4.55 -0.67 0.88
CA GLY A 125 5.38 -0.66 2.09
C GLY A 125 6.72 0.10 1.96
N VAL A 126 6.98 0.69 0.81
CA VAL A 126 8.17 1.49 0.48
C VAL A 126 7.83 2.93 0.07
N ARG A 127 6.69 3.47 0.55
CA ARG A 127 6.34 4.90 0.46
C ARG A 127 6.21 5.51 1.87
N PRO A 128 7.32 5.81 2.52
CA PRO A 128 7.31 6.23 3.93
C PRO A 128 6.90 7.70 4.14
N PHE A 129 6.62 8.45 3.08
CA PHE A 129 6.31 9.88 3.15
C PHE A 129 4.86 10.22 2.81
N VAL A 130 3.96 9.22 2.90
CA VAL A 130 2.53 9.49 2.85
C VAL A 130 2.15 10.35 4.07
N THR A 131 1.48 11.47 3.83
CA THR A 131 1.09 12.40 4.91
C THR A 131 -0.29 12.05 5.47
N PRO A 132 -0.57 12.39 6.76
CA PRO A 132 -1.90 12.23 7.34
C PRO A 132 -3.02 12.93 6.52
N ASP A 133 -2.75 14.10 5.96
CA ASP A 133 -3.67 14.82 5.08
C ASP A 133 -3.99 14.04 3.80
N LEU A 134 -2.98 13.44 3.14
CA LEU A 134 -3.21 12.62 1.96
C LEU A 134 -4.00 11.35 2.30
N ILE A 135 -3.68 10.71 3.44
CA ILE A 135 -4.43 9.54 3.92
C ILE A 135 -5.89 9.94 4.13
N ASP A 136 -6.16 11.03 4.86
CA ASP A 136 -7.51 11.49 5.16
C ASP A 136 -8.32 11.77 3.89
N ARG A 137 -7.75 12.50 2.93
CA ARG A 137 -8.42 12.79 1.65
C ARG A 137 -8.76 11.52 0.87
N CYS A 138 -7.88 10.51 0.84
CA CYS A 138 -8.15 9.26 0.16
C CYS A 138 -9.26 8.45 0.86
N PHE A 139 -9.22 8.36 2.20
CA PHE A 139 -10.22 7.63 2.97
C PHE A 139 -11.59 8.31 2.89
N THR A 140 -11.64 9.65 2.98
CA THR A 140 -12.88 10.43 2.84
C THR A 140 -13.47 10.25 1.44
N ALA A 141 -12.68 10.43 0.37
CA ALA A 141 -13.16 10.23 -0.99
C ALA A 141 -13.68 8.80 -1.24
N ALA A 142 -13.05 7.77 -0.65
CA ALA A 142 -13.53 6.39 -0.79
C ALA A 142 -14.83 6.14 -0.02
N ARG A 143 -15.05 6.80 1.13
CA ARG A 143 -16.35 6.72 1.83
C ARG A 143 -17.47 7.37 1.02
N GLU A 144 -17.19 8.43 0.28
CA GLU A 144 -18.18 9.17 -0.53
C GLU A 144 -18.43 8.51 -1.89
N HIS A 145 -17.38 7.93 -2.52
CA HIS A 145 -17.40 7.50 -3.91
C HIS A 145 -17.00 6.04 -4.13
N ALA A 146 -16.83 5.28 -3.06
CA ALA A 146 -16.45 3.86 -3.04
C ALA A 146 -15.04 3.52 -3.54
N ALA A 147 -14.36 4.39 -4.30
CA ALA A 147 -13.01 4.16 -4.79
C ALA A 147 -12.23 5.48 -4.93
N ALA A 148 -11.02 5.54 -4.39
CA ALA A 148 -10.14 6.71 -4.44
C ALA A 148 -8.69 6.33 -4.79
N LEU A 149 -8.09 7.13 -5.68
CA LEU A 149 -6.73 6.96 -6.18
C LEU A 149 -5.97 8.29 -6.09
N PRO A 150 -4.93 8.40 -5.25
CA PRO A 150 -4.07 9.59 -5.26
C PRO A 150 -3.20 9.61 -6.50
N ALA A 151 -3.16 10.74 -7.19
CA ALA A 151 -2.44 10.85 -8.44
C ALA A 151 -1.86 12.24 -8.65
N LEU A 152 -0.73 12.31 -9.37
CA LEU A 152 -0.04 13.54 -9.74
C LEU A 152 -0.14 13.82 -11.23
N LEU A 153 -0.18 15.09 -11.59
CA LEU A 153 0.05 15.53 -12.95
C LEU A 153 1.54 15.31 -13.30
N PRO A 154 1.86 14.65 -14.44
CA PRO A 154 3.24 14.54 -14.89
C PRO A 154 3.85 15.92 -15.14
N HIS A 155 5.11 16.12 -14.70
CA HIS A 155 5.86 17.36 -14.99
C HIS A 155 6.47 17.35 -16.36
N ASP A 156 7.07 16.22 -16.72
CA ASP A 156 7.77 16.05 -17.97
C ASP A 156 6.79 15.88 -19.14
N SER A 157 7.26 16.18 -20.34
CA SER A 157 6.53 15.84 -21.55
C SER A 157 6.44 14.33 -21.70
N LEU A 158 5.26 13.82 -22.06
CA LEU A 158 5.03 12.40 -22.25
C LEU A 158 5.06 12.03 -23.73
N CYS A 159 5.66 10.87 -24.02
CA CYS A 159 5.64 10.24 -25.33
C CYS A 159 5.00 8.86 -25.23
N HIS A 160 4.03 8.58 -26.08
CA HIS A 160 3.59 7.22 -26.37
C HIS A 160 4.59 6.57 -27.32
N VAL A 161 5.06 5.37 -27.00
CA VAL A 161 5.95 4.57 -27.85
C VAL A 161 5.13 3.46 -28.47
N GLY A 162 5.03 3.45 -29.80
CA GLY A 162 4.34 2.41 -30.56
C GLY A 162 5.15 1.11 -30.61
N GLN A 163 4.53 0.06 -31.15
CA GLN A 163 5.14 -1.28 -31.24
C GLN A 163 6.45 -1.31 -32.03
N ASN A 164 6.61 -0.41 -33.01
CA ASN A 164 7.81 -0.31 -33.88
C ASN A 164 8.87 0.65 -33.28
N GLY A 165 8.67 1.15 -32.04
CA GLY A 165 9.59 2.08 -31.40
C GLY A 165 9.39 3.55 -31.80
N GLU A 166 8.42 3.90 -32.64
CA GLU A 166 8.09 5.29 -32.96
C GLU A 166 7.53 6.00 -31.71
N ALA A 167 8.01 7.21 -31.44
CA ALA A 167 7.56 8.05 -30.36
C ALA A 167 6.62 9.16 -30.84
N ARG A 168 5.52 9.37 -30.15
CA ARG A 168 4.56 10.47 -30.36
C ARG A 168 4.28 11.21 -29.08
N HIS A 169 4.38 12.53 -29.10
CA HIS A 169 3.99 13.35 -27.97
C HIS A 169 2.49 13.21 -27.69
N VAL A 170 2.15 13.12 -26.40
CA VAL A 170 0.76 13.10 -25.94
C VAL A 170 0.50 14.26 -24.98
N PRO A 171 -0.74 14.77 -24.91
CA PRO A 171 -1.10 15.83 -23.96
C PRO A 171 -0.99 15.30 -22.53
N ARG A 172 0.02 15.74 -21.78
CA ARG A 172 0.26 15.27 -20.41
C ARG A 172 -0.90 15.56 -19.44
N GLU A 173 -1.74 16.53 -19.77
CA GLU A 173 -2.92 16.94 -19.00
C GLU A 173 -3.96 15.81 -18.92
N GLN A 174 -3.92 14.85 -19.84
CA GLN A 174 -4.80 13.68 -19.87
C GLN A 174 -4.25 12.49 -19.06
N TYR A 175 -3.05 12.60 -18.50
CA TYR A 175 -2.38 11.53 -17.78
C TYR A 175 -2.19 11.89 -16.31
N ARG A 176 -2.15 10.86 -15.49
CA ARG A 176 -1.85 10.97 -14.06
C ARG A 176 -0.87 9.88 -13.64
N LEU A 177 0.01 10.23 -12.71
CA LEU A 177 0.94 9.29 -12.08
C LEU A 177 0.27 8.75 -10.82
N ALA A 178 -0.18 7.51 -10.86
CA ALA A 178 -0.86 6.85 -9.76
C ALA A 178 0.07 6.64 -8.56
N GLN A 179 -0.42 6.92 -7.38
CA GLN A 179 0.26 6.66 -6.12
C GLN A 179 -0.58 5.73 -5.24
N THR A 180 -0.15 5.51 -4.00
CA THR A 180 -0.90 4.85 -2.93
C THR A 180 -0.88 5.73 -1.66
N PRO A 181 -1.87 5.59 -0.74
CA PRO A 181 -2.85 4.51 -0.63
C PRO A 181 -3.97 4.61 -1.67
N GLN A 182 -4.33 3.49 -2.29
CA GLN A 182 -5.53 3.35 -3.09
C GLN A 182 -6.61 2.82 -2.16
N VAL A 183 -7.70 3.55 -1.97
CA VAL A 183 -8.70 3.26 -0.93
C VAL A 183 -10.04 2.92 -1.57
N PHE A 184 -10.69 1.89 -1.06
CA PHE A 184 -11.91 1.34 -1.62
C PHE A 184 -12.90 0.93 -0.53
N ASP A 185 -14.18 0.94 -0.86
CA ASP A 185 -15.19 0.20 -0.11
C ASP A 185 -14.79 -1.29 -0.04
N ILE A 186 -14.90 -1.90 1.14
CA ILE A 186 -14.46 -3.29 1.37
C ILE A 186 -15.24 -4.27 0.49
N ALA A 187 -16.55 -4.11 0.35
CA ALA A 187 -17.38 -5.02 -0.43
C ALA A 187 -17.07 -4.87 -1.93
N LEU A 188 -16.86 -3.65 -2.42
CA LEU A 188 -16.44 -3.39 -3.78
C LEU A 188 -15.09 -4.06 -4.09
N LEU A 189 -14.09 -3.85 -3.22
CA LEU A 189 -12.75 -4.42 -3.46
C LEU A 189 -12.78 -5.96 -3.41
N ARG A 190 -13.58 -6.55 -2.51
CA ARG A 190 -13.78 -8.00 -2.48
C ARG A 190 -14.36 -8.54 -3.78
N ARG A 191 -15.37 -7.86 -4.36
CA ARG A 191 -15.92 -8.24 -5.68
C ARG A 191 -14.85 -8.15 -6.77
N ALA A 192 -14.06 -7.07 -6.76
CA ALA A 192 -13.02 -6.84 -7.74
C ALA A 192 -11.96 -7.96 -7.71
N TYR A 193 -11.54 -8.40 -6.53
CA TYR A 193 -10.55 -9.47 -6.37
C TYR A 193 -11.11 -10.90 -6.55
N GLN A 194 -12.40 -11.07 -6.85
CA GLN A 194 -12.95 -12.35 -7.32
C GLN A 194 -12.63 -12.60 -8.80
N GLN A 195 -12.29 -11.56 -9.57
CA GLN A 195 -11.88 -11.71 -10.96
C GLN A 195 -10.61 -12.56 -11.08
N PRO A 196 -10.45 -13.36 -12.15
CA PRO A 196 -9.16 -13.98 -12.45
C PRO A 196 -8.11 -12.91 -12.72
N PHE A 197 -6.87 -13.18 -12.32
CA PHE A 197 -5.73 -12.30 -12.61
C PHE A 197 -5.60 -12.02 -14.11
N GLN A 198 -5.28 -10.80 -14.46
CA GLN A 198 -4.99 -10.34 -15.82
C GLN A 198 -3.73 -9.47 -15.81
N ASP A 199 -2.89 -9.60 -16.85
CA ASP A 199 -1.61 -8.84 -16.93
C ASP A 199 -1.81 -7.30 -16.95
N ARG A 200 -3.01 -6.83 -17.32
CA ARG A 200 -3.36 -5.41 -17.26
C ARG A 200 -3.61 -4.89 -15.84
N PHE A 201 -3.68 -5.75 -14.85
CA PHE A 201 -3.84 -5.35 -13.44
C PHE A 201 -2.50 -4.86 -12.88
N THR A 202 -2.21 -3.58 -13.12
CA THR A 202 -0.95 -2.94 -12.71
C THR A 202 -0.97 -2.45 -11.27
N ASP A 203 -2.18 -2.15 -10.76
CA ASP A 203 -2.46 -1.69 -9.40
C ASP A 203 -3.88 -2.09 -8.97
N ASP A 204 -4.32 -1.67 -7.78
CA ASP A 204 -5.61 -2.07 -7.22
C ASP A 204 -6.78 -1.33 -7.88
N ALA A 205 -6.56 -0.08 -8.31
CA ALA A 205 -7.54 0.70 -9.05
C ALA A 205 -7.87 0.04 -10.39
N SER A 206 -6.88 -0.50 -11.10
CA SER A 206 -7.09 -1.20 -12.38
C SER A 206 -7.91 -2.49 -12.23
N VAL A 207 -7.86 -3.14 -11.04
CA VAL A 207 -8.71 -4.30 -10.73
C VAL A 207 -10.17 -3.88 -10.55
N VAL A 208 -10.41 -2.75 -9.89
CA VAL A 208 -11.76 -2.20 -9.67
C VAL A 208 -12.33 -1.63 -10.97
N GLU A 209 -11.53 -0.89 -11.74
CA GLU A 209 -11.90 -0.36 -13.06
C GLU A 209 -12.35 -1.47 -14.03
N ALA A 210 -11.74 -2.65 -13.95
CA ALA A 210 -12.12 -3.80 -14.77
C ALA A 210 -13.54 -4.33 -14.50
N LEU A 211 -14.18 -3.96 -13.38
CA LEU A 211 -15.61 -4.18 -13.11
C LEU A 211 -16.53 -3.12 -13.75
N GLY A 212 -15.96 -2.07 -14.36
CA GLY A 212 -16.71 -0.91 -14.85
C GLY A 212 -17.03 0.12 -13.76
N GLU A 213 -16.42 0.01 -12.57
CA GLU A 213 -16.64 0.94 -11.46
C GLU A 213 -15.71 2.16 -11.59
N PRO A 214 -16.21 3.38 -11.37
CA PRO A 214 -15.43 4.59 -11.51
C PRO A 214 -14.40 4.73 -10.39
N ILE A 215 -13.26 5.37 -10.71
CA ILE A 215 -12.22 5.70 -9.73
C ILE A 215 -12.16 7.21 -9.54
N THR A 216 -12.33 7.66 -8.30
CA THR A 216 -12.20 9.09 -7.94
C THR A 216 -10.74 9.44 -7.75
N LEU A 217 -10.25 10.44 -8.49
CA LEU A 217 -8.88 10.93 -8.33
C LEU A 217 -8.79 11.91 -7.16
N VAL A 218 -7.78 11.71 -6.32
CA VAL A 218 -7.38 12.62 -5.24
C VAL A 218 -6.02 13.22 -5.61
N GLU A 219 -5.78 14.48 -5.32
CA GLU A 219 -4.47 15.07 -5.57
C GLU A 219 -3.41 14.41 -4.68
N GLY A 220 -2.39 13.83 -5.30
CA GLY A 220 -1.23 13.22 -4.64
C GLY A 220 -0.23 14.26 -4.15
N THR A 221 0.87 13.79 -3.55
CA THR A 221 1.99 14.64 -3.14
C THR A 221 3.30 14.14 -3.74
N ARG A 222 4.21 15.06 -4.08
CA ARG A 222 5.50 14.70 -4.70
C ARG A 222 6.41 13.93 -3.75
N GLU A 223 6.32 14.26 -2.47
CA GLU A 223 7.08 13.64 -1.40
C GLU A 223 6.69 12.18 -1.19
N ASN A 224 5.48 11.77 -1.58
CA ASN A 224 5.01 10.39 -1.49
C ASN A 224 5.66 9.48 -2.55
N ILE A 225 7.00 9.55 -2.63
CA ILE A 225 7.81 8.77 -3.56
C ILE A 225 7.79 7.28 -3.21
N LYS A 226 7.94 6.44 -4.23
CA LYS A 226 8.14 4.99 -4.08
C LYS A 226 9.63 4.68 -4.16
N ILE A 227 10.22 4.22 -3.07
CA ILE A 227 11.64 3.84 -3.01
C ILE A 227 11.82 2.53 -3.76
N THR A 228 12.45 2.58 -4.95
CA THR A 228 12.64 1.43 -5.84
C THR A 228 14.08 1.25 -6.31
N THR A 229 14.88 2.31 -6.25
CA THR A 229 16.28 2.36 -6.67
C THR A 229 17.15 2.96 -5.57
N PRO A 230 18.51 2.77 -5.63
CA PRO A 230 19.41 3.45 -4.71
C PRO A 230 19.35 4.99 -4.81
N PHE A 231 18.99 5.52 -5.98
CA PHE A 231 18.77 6.96 -6.15
C PHE A 231 17.55 7.44 -5.36
N ASP A 232 16.44 6.69 -5.39
CA ASP A 232 15.25 7.05 -4.61
C ASP A 232 15.55 7.07 -3.11
N LEU A 233 16.42 6.15 -2.63
CA LEU A 233 16.82 6.14 -1.22
C LEU A 233 17.60 7.40 -0.84
N LYS A 234 18.52 7.87 -1.71
CA LYS A 234 19.25 9.14 -1.48
C LYS A 234 18.28 10.33 -1.45
N VAL A 235 17.33 10.38 -2.37
CA VAL A 235 16.27 11.40 -2.36
C VAL A 235 15.46 11.32 -1.07
N ALA A 236 15.07 10.11 -0.65
CA ALA A 236 14.33 9.88 0.59
C ALA A 236 15.08 10.39 1.83
N GLU A 237 16.42 10.26 1.89
CA GLU A 237 17.24 10.78 2.99
C GLU A 237 17.19 12.30 3.09
N THR A 238 16.92 13.02 2.00
CA THR A 238 16.76 14.49 2.02
C THR A 238 15.38 14.97 2.44
N LEU A 239 14.40 14.05 2.50
CA LEU A 239 13.02 14.32 2.92
C LEU A 239 12.78 14.07 4.42
N LEU A 240 13.79 13.57 5.14
CA LEU A 240 13.74 13.38 6.60
C LEU A 240 13.95 14.69 7.34
#